data_05e23149af90bb8f3afeb52b33a7f64c
#
_entry.id   05e23149af90bb8f3afeb52b33a7f64c
#
_cell.length_a   1.000
_cell.length_b   1.000
_cell.length_c   1.000
_cell.angle_alpha   90.00
_cell.angle_beta   90.00
_cell.angle_gamma   90.00
#
_symmetry.space_group_name_H-M   'P 1'
#
loop_
_entity.id
_entity.type
_entity.pdbx_description
1 polymer ?
#
loop_
_entity_poly.entity_id
_entity_poly.type
_entity_poly.pdbx_seq_one_letter_code
_entity_poly.pdbx_strand_id
1 'polypeptide(L)'
;MHLIVPSTADSVPVVRHALRGMLEAGQVEPAAVSDVLLAVTEACSNVVVHAYVGRDGDVPEMEVEAEWDADHLTVLVRDRGRGFAPRVDSPGLGLGLPVIAALTRRLELRETEGGGTEVSMSFTTACVASRSG
;
A
#
# COMPACT_ATOMS: atom_id res chain seq x y z
N MET A 1 0.28 -1.63 12.49
CA MET A 1 1.48 -0.95 11.92
C MET A 1 1.06 0.39 11.34
N HIS A 2 1.80 1.42 11.63
CA HIS A 2 1.53 2.75 11.09
C HIS A 2 2.86 3.44 10.82
N LEU A 3 3.07 3.84 9.58
CA LEU A 3 4.29 4.50 9.14
C LEU A 3 3.97 5.78 8.39
N ILE A 4 4.76 6.82 8.63
CA ILE A 4 4.76 8.01 7.81
C ILE A 4 6.18 8.18 7.30
N VAL A 5 6.35 8.14 6.00
CA VAL A 5 7.66 8.15 5.35
C VAL A 5 7.67 9.13 4.19
N PRO A 6 8.84 9.63 3.80
CA PRO A 6 8.91 10.46 2.59
C PRO A 6 8.44 9.68 1.36
N SER A 7 7.80 10.37 0.44
CA SER A 7 7.34 9.76 -0.83
C SER A 7 8.51 9.64 -1.80
N THR A 8 9.50 8.85 -1.43
CA THR A 8 10.72 8.64 -2.21
C THR A 8 10.94 7.16 -2.46
N ALA A 9 11.71 6.83 -3.48
CA ALA A 9 12.01 5.45 -3.80
C ALA A 9 12.66 4.70 -2.64
N ASP A 10 13.47 5.38 -1.84
CA ASP A 10 14.15 4.79 -0.68
C ASP A 10 13.21 4.35 0.42
N SER A 11 12.01 4.92 0.47
CA SER A 11 11.02 4.58 1.48
C SER A 11 10.28 3.29 1.19
N VAL A 12 10.24 2.87 -0.07
CA VAL A 12 9.52 1.65 -0.45
C VAL A 12 10.11 0.40 0.23
N PRO A 13 11.43 0.18 0.22
CA PRO A 13 12.01 -0.95 0.96
C PRO A 13 11.76 -0.87 2.47
N VAL A 14 11.69 0.33 3.04
CA VAL A 14 11.40 0.51 4.48
C VAL A 14 9.99 -0.01 4.79
N VAL A 15 9.01 0.39 3.98
CA VAL A 15 7.63 -0.07 4.14
C VAL A 15 7.55 -1.59 3.97
N ARG A 16 8.22 -2.13 2.96
CA ARG A 16 8.23 -3.56 2.72
C ARG A 16 8.81 -4.34 3.89
N HIS A 17 9.92 -3.86 4.43
CA HIS A 17 10.59 -4.52 5.55
C HIS A 17 9.70 -4.55 6.79
N ALA A 18 9.10 -3.41 7.13
CA ALA A 18 8.20 -3.31 8.28
C ALA A 18 6.99 -4.22 8.12
N LEU A 19 6.38 -4.20 6.94
CA LEU A 19 5.20 -5.00 6.66
C LEU A 19 5.53 -6.49 6.66
N ARG A 20 6.66 -6.89 6.09
CA ARG A 20 7.12 -8.29 6.13
C ARG A 20 7.27 -8.77 7.56
N GLY A 21 7.88 -7.96 8.43
CA GLY A 21 8.02 -8.31 9.84
C GLY A 21 6.69 -8.53 10.53
N MET A 22 5.73 -7.66 10.28
CA MET A 22 4.38 -7.80 10.81
C MET A 22 3.70 -9.10 10.34
N LEU A 23 3.80 -9.39 9.05
CA LEU A 23 3.17 -10.56 8.45
C LEU A 23 3.82 -11.85 8.96
N GLU A 24 5.13 -11.88 9.06
CA GLU A 24 5.84 -13.06 9.57
C GLU A 24 5.58 -13.28 11.05
N ALA A 25 5.54 -12.21 11.84
CA ALA A 25 5.18 -12.30 13.25
C ALA A 25 3.75 -12.83 13.43
N GLY A 26 2.85 -12.50 12.49
CA GLY A 26 1.48 -13.00 12.48
C GLY A 26 1.34 -14.41 11.88
N GLN A 27 2.44 -15.04 11.50
CA GLN A 27 2.45 -16.39 10.93
C GLN A 27 1.63 -16.51 9.65
N VAL A 28 1.67 -15.48 8.83
CA VAL A 28 0.99 -15.48 7.53
C VAL A 28 1.76 -16.39 6.57
N GLU A 29 1.02 -17.12 5.73
CA GLU A 29 1.64 -17.98 4.74
C GLU A 29 2.54 -17.23 3.78
N PRO A 30 3.67 -17.84 3.37
CA PRO A 30 4.61 -17.17 2.46
C PRO A 30 3.98 -16.69 1.16
N ALA A 31 3.04 -17.44 0.60
CA ALA A 31 2.37 -17.00 -0.64
C ALA A 31 1.55 -15.73 -0.41
N ALA A 32 0.84 -15.65 0.71
CA ALA A 32 0.08 -14.45 1.06
C ALA A 32 1.01 -13.28 1.38
N VAL A 33 2.13 -13.53 2.04
CA VAL A 33 3.14 -12.49 2.31
C VAL A 33 3.61 -11.88 0.99
N SER A 34 3.94 -12.72 0.01
CA SER A 34 4.39 -12.25 -1.31
C SER A 34 3.33 -11.38 -1.99
N ASP A 35 2.09 -11.80 -1.95
CA ASP A 35 0.99 -11.05 -2.59
C ASP A 35 0.79 -9.69 -1.93
N VAL A 36 0.78 -9.65 -0.61
CA VAL A 36 0.61 -8.40 0.14
C VAL A 36 1.77 -7.45 -0.16
N LEU A 37 3.00 -7.94 -0.10
CA LEU A 37 4.18 -7.11 -0.35
C LEU A 37 4.20 -6.56 -1.76
N LEU A 38 3.81 -7.37 -2.75
CA LEU A 38 3.77 -6.90 -4.13
C LEU A 38 2.71 -5.82 -4.31
N ALA A 39 1.50 -6.04 -3.82
CA ALA A 39 0.43 -5.05 -3.95
C ALA A 39 0.77 -3.74 -3.27
N VAL A 40 1.30 -3.80 -2.05
CA VAL A 40 1.66 -2.58 -1.29
C VAL A 40 2.84 -1.87 -1.96
N THR A 41 3.81 -2.62 -2.48
CA THR A 41 4.92 -2.03 -3.22
C THR A 41 4.42 -1.23 -4.42
N GLU A 42 3.47 -1.79 -5.18
CA GLU A 42 2.89 -1.09 -6.32
C GLU A 42 2.16 0.18 -5.90
N ALA A 43 1.39 0.11 -4.81
CA ALA A 43 0.66 1.27 -4.31
C ALA A 43 1.62 2.38 -3.85
N CYS A 44 2.67 2.02 -3.11
CA CYS A 44 3.66 2.99 -2.66
C CYS A 44 4.45 3.57 -3.84
N SER A 45 4.80 2.75 -4.81
CA SER A 45 5.52 3.20 -6.00
C SER A 45 4.71 4.20 -6.80
N ASN A 46 3.40 4.00 -6.89
CA ASN A 46 2.51 4.96 -7.55
C ASN A 46 2.53 6.31 -6.84
N VAL A 47 2.50 6.32 -5.51
CA VAL A 47 2.60 7.57 -4.75
C VAL A 47 3.94 8.25 -5.02
N VAL A 48 5.03 7.50 -5.01
CA VAL A 48 6.38 8.04 -5.26
C VAL A 48 6.47 8.67 -6.65
N VAL A 49 5.98 7.98 -7.68
CA VAL A 49 6.00 8.48 -9.05
C VAL A 49 5.24 9.80 -9.15
N HIS A 50 4.05 9.86 -8.54
CA HIS A 50 3.24 11.08 -8.61
C HIS A 50 3.76 12.21 -7.73
N ALA A 51 4.56 11.90 -6.72
CA ALA A 51 5.14 12.90 -5.84
C ALA A 51 6.11 13.83 -6.57
N TYR A 52 6.74 13.36 -7.63
CA TYR A 52 7.71 14.15 -8.38
C TYR A 52 7.08 15.03 -9.46
N VAL A 53 5.81 14.80 -9.79
CA VAL A 53 5.17 15.54 -10.87
C VAL A 53 4.76 16.92 -10.39
N GLY A 54 5.34 17.97 -11.03
CA GLY A 54 4.96 19.34 -10.76
C GLY A 54 5.34 19.85 -9.38
N ARG A 55 6.36 19.28 -8.77
CA ARG A 55 6.79 19.71 -7.45
C ARG A 55 8.11 20.43 -7.47
N ASP A 56 8.10 21.56 -6.77
CA ASP A 56 9.30 22.30 -6.42
C ASP A 56 9.34 22.37 -4.89
N GLY A 57 10.46 22.00 -4.30
CA GLY A 57 10.65 22.17 -2.86
C GLY A 57 10.49 20.89 -2.05
N ASP A 58 9.68 20.96 -1.02
CA ASP A 58 9.61 19.89 -0.01
C ASP A 58 9.14 18.56 -0.57
N VAL A 59 9.76 17.48 -0.11
CA VAL A 59 9.35 16.13 -0.45
C VAL A 59 8.05 15.82 0.31
N PRO A 60 7.00 15.37 -0.39
CA PRO A 60 5.78 14.97 0.28
C PRO A 60 5.98 13.69 1.07
N GLU A 61 5.03 13.41 1.94
CA GLU A 61 5.02 12.19 2.72
C GLU A 61 3.91 11.27 2.27
N MET A 62 4.09 9.98 2.49
CA MET A 62 3.02 9.00 2.37
C MET A 62 2.83 8.30 3.70
N GLU A 63 1.61 7.90 3.96
CA GLU A 63 1.22 7.21 5.18
C GLU A 63 0.78 5.80 4.84
N VAL A 64 1.28 4.84 5.59
CA VAL A 64 0.92 3.42 5.39
C VAL A 64 0.43 2.88 6.73
N GLU A 65 -0.78 2.33 6.72
CA GLU A 65 -1.36 1.67 7.88
C GLU A 65 -1.73 0.24 7.52
N ALA A 66 -1.48 -0.69 8.42
CA ALA A 66 -1.88 -2.07 8.26
C ALA A 66 -2.51 -2.58 9.54
N GLU A 67 -3.70 -3.17 9.43
CA GLU A 67 -4.45 -3.67 10.56
C GLU A 67 -5.04 -5.04 10.28
N TRP A 68 -5.04 -5.87 11.32
CA TRP A 68 -5.70 -7.18 11.29
C TRP A 68 -7.16 -7.05 11.71
N ASP A 69 -8.01 -7.83 11.05
CA ASP A 69 -9.39 -8.04 11.44
C ASP A 69 -9.76 -9.48 11.13
N ALA A 70 -9.72 -10.33 12.14
CA ALA A 70 -9.89 -11.77 11.99
C ALA A 70 -8.89 -12.34 10.97
N ASP A 71 -9.37 -12.91 9.87
CA ASP A 71 -8.52 -13.47 8.82
C ASP A 71 -8.18 -12.47 7.73
N HIS A 72 -8.52 -11.22 7.95
CA HIS A 72 -8.34 -10.19 6.95
C HIS A 72 -7.27 -9.20 7.37
N LEU A 73 -6.49 -8.79 6.42
CA LEU A 73 -5.55 -7.70 6.58
C LEU A 73 -6.01 -6.56 5.69
N THR A 74 -6.09 -5.36 6.25
CA THR A 74 -6.35 -4.14 5.48
C THR A 74 -5.10 -3.29 5.52
N VAL A 75 -4.62 -2.89 4.36
CA VAL A 75 -3.50 -1.96 4.24
C VAL A 75 -3.99 -0.72 3.53
N LEU A 76 -3.74 0.43 4.14
CA LEU A 76 -4.07 1.74 3.59
C LEU A 76 -2.78 2.44 3.21
N VAL A 77 -2.74 2.98 2.00
CA VAL A 77 -1.65 3.84 1.55
C VAL A 77 -2.24 5.19 1.19
N ARG A 78 -1.80 6.24 1.87
CA ARG A 78 -2.30 7.59 1.66
C ARG A 78 -1.20 8.50 1.18
N ASP A 79 -1.52 9.30 0.17
CA ASP A 79 -0.72 10.44 -0.20
C ASP A 79 -1.03 11.57 0.78
N ARG A 80 0.00 12.14 1.39
CA ARG A 80 -0.15 13.25 2.31
C ARG A 80 0.35 14.53 1.67
N GLY A 81 -0.45 15.53 1.78
CA GLY A 81 -0.07 16.87 1.40
C GLY A 81 -0.73 17.35 0.14
N ARG A 82 -0.52 16.71 -1.00
CA ARG A 82 -1.13 17.15 -2.23
C ARG A 82 -1.99 16.07 -2.79
N GLY A 83 -3.19 16.40 -3.07
CA GLY A 83 -4.04 15.48 -3.75
C GLY A 83 -3.45 15.13 -5.11
N PHE A 84 -3.36 13.86 -5.42
CA PHE A 84 -3.33 13.46 -6.79
C PHE A 84 -4.55 12.57 -7.01
N ALA A 85 -5.24 12.80 -8.10
CA ALA A 85 -6.31 11.92 -8.49
C ALA A 85 -5.72 10.92 -9.47
N PRO A 86 -5.91 9.61 -9.27
CA PRO A 86 -5.51 8.63 -10.27
C PRO A 86 -6.22 8.98 -11.57
N ARG A 87 -5.46 9.15 -12.62
CA ARG A 87 -6.02 9.43 -13.94
C ARG A 87 -5.90 8.18 -14.78
N VAL A 88 -6.96 7.87 -15.47
CA VAL A 88 -6.98 6.71 -16.38
C VAL A 88 -5.87 6.80 -17.44
N ASP A 89 -5.55 8.02 -17.81
CA ASP A 89 -4.52 8.29 -18.81
C ASP A 89 -3.12 8.48 -18.23
N SER A 90 -2.95 8.30 -16.92
CA SER A 90 -1.65 8.41 -16.28
C SER A 90 -0.85 7.13 -16.51
N PRO A 91 0.30 7.19 -17.20
CA PRO A 91 1.02 5.96 -17.58
C PRO A 91 1.45 5.09 -16.40
N GLY A 92 1.83 5.70 -15.29
CA GLY A 92 2.30 4.94 -14.12
C GLY A 92 1.19 4.18 -13.41
N LEU A 93 -0.02 4.72 -13.41
CA LEU A 93 -1.15 4.12 -12.69
C LEU A 93 -1.84 3.02 -13.48
N GLY A 94 -1.80 3.10 -14.80
CA GLY A 94 -2.44 2.11 -15.65
C GLY A 94 -1.86 0.71 -15.50
N LEU A 95 -0.61 0.59 -15.06
CA LEU A 95 0.07 -0.70 -14.87
C LEU A 95 -0.07 -1.22 -13.45
N GLY A 96 0.00 -0.33 -12.44
CA GLY A 96 0.00 -0.73 -11.04
C GLY A 96 -1.36 -1.19 -10.53
N LEU A 97 -2.42 -0.46 -10.87
CA LEU A 97 -3.75 -0.76 -10.34
C LEU A 97 -4.29 -2.13 -10.75
N PRO A 98 -4.14 -2.59 -12.00
CA PRO A 98 -4.56 -3.95 -12.33
C PRO A 98 -3.82 -5.03 -11.55
N VAL A 99 -2.53 -4.84 -11.28
CA VAL A 99 -1.75 -5.77 -10.47
C VAL A 99 -2.30 -5.80 -9.04
N ILE A 100 -2.51 -4.63 -8.46
CA ILE A 100 -3.07 -4.53 -7.10
C ILE A 100 -4.43 -5.20 -7.05
N ALA A 101 -5.30 -4.93 -8.01
CA ALA A 101 -6.64 -5.51 -8.05
C ALA A 101 -6.61 -7.04 -8.14
N ALA A 102 -5.64 -7.59 -8.87
CA ALA A 102 -5.50 -9.03 -9.02
C ALA A 102 -5.04 -9.71 -7.72
N LEU A 103 -4.34 -8.98 -6.85
CA LEU A 103 -3.75 -9.53 -5.63
C LEU A 103 -4.61 -9.31 -4.39
N THR A 104 -5.60 -8.42 -4.49
CA THR A 104 -6.42 -8.04 -3.34
C THR A 104 -7.78 -8.72 -3.39
N ARG A 105 -8.37 -8.93 -2.21
CA ARG A 105 -9.75 -9.31 -2.11
C ARG A 105 -10.66 -8.13 -2.45
N ARG A 106 -10.25 -6.94 -2.02
CA ARG A 106 -10.99 -5.71 -2.24
C ARG A 106 -10.02 -4.56 -2.40
N LEU A 107 -10.27 -3.73 -3.37
CA LEU A 107 -9.49 -2.52 -3.65
C LEU A 107 -10.44 -1.34 -3.72
N GLU A 108 -10.17 -0.30 -2.95
CA GLU A 108 -10.94 0.93 -2.99
C GLU A 108 -9.98 2.12 -3.09
N LEU A 109 -10.39 3.09 -3.89
CA LEU A 109 -9.70 4.37 -4.02
C LEU A 109 -10.62 5.45 -3.50
N ARG A 110 -10.08 6.32 -2.65
CA ARG A 110 -10.84 7.42 -2.06
C ARG A 110 -10.04 8.70 -2.09
N GLU A 111 -10.75 9.82 -2.19
CA GLU A 111 -10.15 11.11 -1.89
C GLU A 111 -10.26 11.36 -0.40
N THR A 112 -9.18 11.87 0.19
CA THR A 112 -9.18 12.25 1.60
C THR A 112 -9.49 13.72 1.74
N GLU A 113 -9.87 14.14 2.94
CA GLU A 113 -10.01 15.56 3.23
C GLU A 113 -8.67 16.24 2.99
N GLY A 114 -8.70 17.41 2.35
CA GLY A 114 -7.49 18.13 1.99
C GLY A 114 -6.94 17.75 0.61
N GLY A 115 -7.61 16.88 -0.12
CA GLY A 115 -7.28 16.58 -1.51
C GLY A 115 -6.30 15.44 -1.73
N GLY A 116 -5.97 14.68 -0.69
CA GLY A 116 -5.12 13.50 -0.84
C GLY A 116 -5.88 12.30 -1.40
N THR A 117 -5.15 11.24 -1.69
CA THR A 117 -5.72 10.00 -2.19
C THR A 117 -5.37 8.85 -1.23
N GLU A 118 -6.34 7.99 -0.99
CA GLU A 118 -6.17 6.79 -0.17
C GLU A 118 -6.45 5.56 -1.02
N VAL A 119 -5.53 4.62 -0.99
CA VAL A 119 -5.71 3.29 -1.58
C VAL A 119 -5.93 2.33 -0.43
N SER A 120 -7.08 1.68 -0.40
CA SER A 120 -7.42 0.67 0.61
C SER A 120 -7.38 -0.71 -0.03
N MET A 121 -6.56 -1.58 0.52
CA MET A 121 -6.35 -2.93 0.01
C MET A 121 -6.68 -3.94 1.11
N SER A 122 -7.59 -4.84 0.82
CA SER A 122 -7.94 -5.92 1.75
C SER A 122 -7.46 -7.25 1.21
N PHE A 123 -6.92 -8.06 2.10
CA PHE A 123 -6.40 -9.38 1.78
C PHE A 123 -7.00 -10.41 2.72
N THR A 124 -7.31 -11.58 2.20
CA THR A 124 -7.59 -12.72 3.06
C THR A 124 -6.27 -13.40 3.35
N THR A 125 -5.89 -13.43 4.62
CA THR A 125 -4.62 -14.02 5.03
C THR A 125 -4.89 -15.19 5.95
N ALA A 126 -4.48 -16.39 5.53
CA ALA A 126 -4.51 -17.53 6.41
C ALA A 126 -3.25 -17.55 7.25
N CYS A 127 -3.42 -17.74 8.55
CA CYS A 127 -2.29 -17.94 9.45
C CYS A 127 -1.94 -19.41 9.45
N VAL A 128 -0.65 -19.72 9.45
CA VAL A 128 -0.19 -21.12 9.51
C VAL A 128 -0.76 -21.81 10.76
N ALA A 129 -0.80 -21.11 11.89
CA ALA A 129 -1.32 -21.63 13.13
C ALA A 129 -2.81 -21.97 13.07
N SER A 130 -3.61 -21.24 12.31
CA SER A 130 -5.04 -21.51 12.22
C SER A 130 -5.38 -22.69 11.32
N ARG A 131 -4.42 -23.22 10.58
CA ARG A 131 -4.62 -24.38 9.72
C ARG A 131 -4.42 -25.70 10.42
N SER A 132 -3.79 -25.68 11.57
CA SER A 132 -3.47 -26.90 12.31
C SER A 132 -4.60 -27.33 13.23
N GLY A 133 -5.71 -26.63 13.19
CA GLY A 133 -6.86 -26.96 14.04
C GLY A 133 -7.90 -27.82 13.37
#